data_d43ce758949c5f50984893b635e34785
#
_entry.id   d43ce758949c5f50984893b635e34785
#
_cell.length_a   1.000
_cell.length_b   1.000
_cell.length_c   1.000
_cell.angle_alpha   90.00
_cell.angle_beta   90.00
_cell.angle_gamma   90.00
#
_symmetry.space_group_name_H-M   'P 1'
#
loop_
_entity.id
_entity.type
_entity.pdbx_description
1 polymer ?
#
loop_
_entity_poly.entity_id
_entity_poly.type
_entity_poly.pdbx_seq_one_letter_code
_entity_poly.pdbx_strand_id
1 'polypeptide(L)'
;MAQMQQQQSDQGEELERQRQVEAQIHMVLMQIMEPDARERLNTIKITKPDFAKAVEQQLVLLAQSGRLKTKITDQQLKELLVQLTPKKKEFRISRKG
;
A
#
# COMPACT_ATOMS: atom_id res chain seq x y z
N MET A 1 22.30 -31.40 -4.59
CA MET A 1 20.87 -31.71 -4.60
C MET A 1 20.17 -31.13 -3.38
N ALA A 2 20.70 -31.37 -2.21
CA ALA A 2 20.08 -30.84 -1.01
C ALA A 2 20.03 -29.32 -1.04
N GLN A 3 21.08 -28.71 -1.57
CA GLN A 3 21.11 -27.26 -1.65
C GLN A 3 20.05 -26.71 -2.56
N MET A 4 19.81 -27.39 -3.68
CA MET A 4 18.77 -26.95 -4.60
C MET A 4 17.39 -27.01 -3.93
N GLN A 5 17.16 -28.06 -3.18
CA GLN A 5 15.89 -28.19 -2.48
C GLN A 5 15.72 -27.08 -1.45
N GLN A 6 16.79 -26.75 -0.76
CA GLN A 6 16.73 -25.66 0.22
C GLN A 6 16.40 -24.34 -0.44
N GLN A 7 17.00 -24.08 -1.60
CA GLN A 7 16.70 -22.84 -2.33
C GLN A 7 15.25 -22.78 -2.72
N GLN A 8 14.71 -23.89 -3.19
CA GLN A 8 13.31 -23.93 -3.55
C GLN A 8 12.42 -23.71 -2.35
N SER A 9 12.78 -24.29 -1.22
CA SER A 9 12.01 -24.09 -0.01
C SER A 9 12.02 -22.63 0.42
N ASP A 10 13.19 -22.01 0.35
CA ASP A 10 13.30 -20.60 0.74
C ASP A 10 12.43 -19.72 -0.14
N GLN A 11 12.44 -19.98 -1.44
CA GLN A 11 11.62 -19.19 -2.34
C GLN A 11 10.14 -19.40 -2.06
N GLY A 12 9.75 -20.64 -1.80
CA GLY A 12 8.37 -20.92 -1.46
C GLY A 12 7.94 -20.25 -0.17
N GLU A 13 8.81 -20.29 0.82
CA GLU A 13 8.50 -19.63 2.09
C GLU A 13 8.38 -18.13 1.93
N GLU A 14 9.24 -17.55 1.11
CA GLU A 14 9.16 -16.13 0.88
C GLU A 14 7.86 -15.74 0.21
N LEU A 15 7.44 -16.49 -0.78
CA LEU A 15 6.18 -16.23 -1.45
C LEU A 15 5.01 -16.37 -0.48
N GLU A 16 5.04 -17.38 0.35
CA GLU A 16 3.98 -17.58 1.31
C GLU A 16 3.93 -16.43 2.31
N ARG A 17 5.09 -15.98 2.77
CA ARG A 17 5.11 -14.86 3.70
C ARG A 17 4.55 -13.61 3.05
N GLN A 18 4.91 -13.36 1.81
CA GLN A 18 4.38 -12.20 1.11
C GLN A 18 2.86 -12.28 0.99
N ARG A 19 2.36 -13.46 0.67
CA ARG A 19 0.91 -13.63 0.57
C ARG A 19 0.23 -13.40 1.91
N GLN A 20 0.83 -13.90 2.98
CA GLN A 20 0.25 -13.71 4.30
C GLN A 20 0.25 -12.26 4.70
N VAL A 21 1.35 -11.55 4.43
CA VAL A 21 1.43 -10.14 4.75
C VAL A 21 0.40 -9.36 3.95
N GLU A 22 0.28 -9.66 2.66
CA GLU A 22 -0.70 -8.99 1.83
C GLU A 22 -2.12 -9.26 2.29
N ALA A 23 -2.38 -10.50 2.70
CA ALA A 23 -3.70 -10.85 3.21
C ALA A 23 -4.01 -10.09 4.49
N GLN A 24 -3.04 -9.98 5.38
CA GLN A 24 -3.22 -9.23 6.61
C GLN A 24 -3.46 -7.75 6.33
N ILE A 25 -2.68 -7.19 5.42
CA ILE A 25 -2.87 -5.80 5.03
C ILE A 25 -4.27 -5.60 4.47
N HIS A 26 -4.69 -6.50 3.61
CA HIS A 26 -6.02 -6.42 3.01
C HIS A 26 -7.11 -6.42 4.09
N MET A 27 -6.98 -7.31 5.06
CA MET A 27 -7.96 -7.38 6.13
C MET A 27 -8.00 -6.12 6.97
N VAL A 28 -6.81 -5.59 7.28
CA VAL A 28 -6.74 -4.33 8.03
C VAL A 28 -7.41 -3.22 7.25
N LEU A 29 -7.10 -3.13 5.96
CA LEU A 29 -7.66 -2.08 5.13
C LEU A 29 -9.18 -2.19 5.04
N MET A 30 -9.69 -3.40 4.98
CA MET A 30 -11.14 -3.59 4.96
C MET A 30 -11.79 -3.08 6.23
N GLN A 31 -11.09 -3.17 7.35
CA GLN A 31 -11.63 -2.73 8.62
C GLN A 31 -11.54 -1.23 8.81
N ILE A 32 -10.49 -0.61 8.27
CA ILE A 32 -10.24 0.80 8.55
C ILE A 32 -10.72 1.73 7.44
N MET A 33 -11.23 1.20 6.33
CA MET A 33 -11.63 2.02 5.20
C MET A 33 -13.10 1.85 4.89
N GLU A 34 -13.73 2.94 4.49
CA GLU A 34 -15.09 2.87 3.98
C GLU A 34 -15.11 2.18 2.63
N PRO A 35 -16.25 1.58 2.24
CA PRO A 35 -16.31 0.88 0.96
C PRO A 35 -15.88 1.73 -0.23
N ASP A 36 -16.26 2.99 -0.26
CA ASP A 36 -15.88 3.87 -1.36
C ASP A 36 -14.38 4.05 -1.42
N ALA A 37 -13.75 4.19 -0.26
CA ALA A 37 -12.31 4.34 -0.21
C ALA A 37 -11.62 3.07 -0.69
N ARG A 38 -12.15 1.92 -0.31
CA ARG A 38 -11.56 0.66 -0.73
C ARG A 38 -11.64 0.48 -2.24
N GLU A 39 -12.75 0.90 -2.83
CA GLU A 39 -12.90 0.82 -4.28
C GLU A 39 -11.87 1.71 -4.97
N ARG A 40 -11.69 2.92 -4.46
CA ARG A 40 -10.71 3.83 -5.05
C ARG A 40 -9.31 3.25 -4.96
N LEU A 41 -8.97 2.71 -3.81
CA LEU A 41 -7.65 2.10 -3.66
C LEU A 41 -7.47 0.91 -4.59
N ASN A 42 -8.50 0.12 -4.75
CA ASN A 42 -8.45 -1.02 -5.66
C ASN A 42 -8.20 -0.58 -7.10
N THR A 43 -8.84 0.49 -7.52
CA THR A 43 -8.60 1.05 -8.84
C THR A 43 -7.16 1.50 -9.01
N ILE A 44 -6.62 2.16 -8.00
CA ILE A 44 -5.23 2.58 -8.03
C ILE A 44 -4.29 1.38 -8.10
N LYS A 45 -4.65 0.34 -7.39
CA LYS A 45 -3.86 -0.89 -7.38
C LYS A 45 -3.74 -1.48 -8.78
N ILE A 46 -4.80 -1.36 -9.56
CA ILE A 46 -4.80 -1.87 -10.92
C ILE A 46 -3.99 -0.99 -11.85
N THR A 47 -4.10 0.32 -11.70
CA THR A 47 -3.46 1.26 -12.61
C THR A 47 -2.04 1.62 -12.18
N LYS A 48 -1.80 1.73 -10.88
CA LYS A 48 -0.50 2.13 -10.33
C LYS A 48 -0.18 1.28 -9.13
N PRO A 49 0.22 0.04 -9.34
CA PRO A 49 0.42 -0.89 -8.22
C PRO A 49 1.48 -0.43 -7.22
N ASP A 50 2.56 0.16 -7.70
CA ASP A 50 3.62 0.60 -6.79
C ASP A 50 3.13 1.72 -5.89
N PHE A 51 2.39 2.66 -6.47
CA PHE A 51 1.84 3.76 -5.70
C PHE A 51 0.81 3.24 -4.69
N ALA A 52 0.00 2.29 -5.11
CA ALA A 52 -0.99 1.70 -4.21
C ALA A 52 -0.33 1.02 -3.02
N LYS A 53 0.79 0.35 -3.25
CA LYS A 53 1.50 -0.28 -2.15
C LYS A 53 1.98 0.73 -1.13
N ALA A 54 2.50 1.85 -1.60
CA ALA A 54 2.93 2.91 -0.69
C ALA A 54 1.75 3.43 0.11
N VAL A 55 0.61 3.61 -0.53
CA VAL A 55 -0.58 4.07 0.15
C VAL A 55 -1.03 3.07 1.19
N GLU A 56 -1.03 1.79 0.84
CA GLU A 56 -1.43 0.75 1.77
C GLU A 56 -0.56 0.74 3.01
N GLN A 57 0.73 0.89 2.82
CA GLN A 57 1.66 0.90 3.95
C GLN A 57 1.38 2.07 4.87
N GLN A 58 1.12 3.23 4.31
CA GLN A 58 0.78 4.39 5.12
C GLN A 58 -0.50 4.17 5.91
N LEU A 59 -1.50 3.58 5.27
CA LEU A 59 -2.75 3.31 5.95
C LEU A 59 -2.57 2.33 7.09
N VAL A 60 -1.78 1.30 6.88
CA VAL A 60 -1.51 0.32 7.92
C VAL A 60 -0.78 0.98 9.09
N LEU A 61 0.18 1.84 8.80
CA LEU A 61 0.90 2.55 9.85
C LEU A 61 -0.05 3.43 10.66
N LEU A 62 -0.97 4.11 9.99
CA LEU A 62 -1.95 4.91 10.69
C LEU A 62 -2.82 4.05 11.59
N ALA A 63 -3.22 2.89 11.11
CA ALA A 63 -4.03 1.99 11.91
C ALA A 63 -3.28 1.51 13.13
N GLN A 64 -2.01 1.16 12.95
CA GLN A 64 -1.20 0.65 14.05
C GLN A 64 -0.89 1.71 15.07
N SER A 65 -0.81 2.95 14.65
CA SER A 65 -0.50 4.04 15.57
C SER A 65 -1.68 4.39 16.47
N GLY A 66 -2.85 3.85 16.17
CA GLY A 66 -4.04 4.14 16.96
C GLY A 66 -4.64 5.51 16.72
N ARG A 67 -4.22 6.17 15.67
CA ARG A 67 -4.73 7.51 15.37
C ARG A 67 -6.06 7.49 14.64
N LEU A 68 -6.40 6.35 14.07
CA LEU A 68 -7.67 6.24 13.35
C LEU A 68 -8.79 5.99 14.32
N LYS A 69 -9.64 6.96 14.49
CA LYS A 69 -10.82 6.83 15.35
C LYS A 69 -12.05 6.42 14.58
N THR A 70 -12.08 6.73 13.31
CA THR A 70 -13.17 6.38 12.43
C THR A 70 -12.58 5.78 11.17
N LYS A 71 -13.46 5.18 10.37
CA LYS A 71 -13.02 4.62 9.11
C LYS A 71 -12.60 5.72 8.14
N ILE A 72 -11.64 5.40 7.31
CA ILE A 72 -11.14 6.33 6.31
C ILE A 72 -12.17 6.45 5.20
N THR A 73 -12.58 7.67 4.92
CA THR A 73 -13.52 7.96 3.85
C THR A 73 -12.79 8.14 2.52
N ASP A 74 -13.56 8.12 1.43
CA ASP A 74 -12.99 8.36 0.11
C ASP A 74 -12.28 9.72 0.04
N GLN A 75 -12.85 10.72 0.67
CA GLN A 75 -12.25 12.05 0.67
C GLN A 75 -10.92 12.06 1.41
N GLN A 76 -10.87 11.40 2.56
CA GLN A 76 -9.63 11.30 3.30
C GLN A 76 -8.56 10.56 2.52
N LEU A 77 -8.97 9.53 1.81
CA LEU A 77 -8.04 8.81 0.97
C LEU A 77 -7.52 9.69 -0.15
N LYS A 78 -8.38 10.49 -0.77
CA LYS A 78 -7.94 11.41 -1.80
C LYS A 78 -6.87 12.35 -1.28
N GLU A 79 -7.08 12.89 -0.10
CA GLU A 79 -6.09 13.79 0.50
C GLU A 79 -4.77 13.08 0.72
N LEU A 80 -4.83 11.86 1.20
CA LEU A 80 -3.62 11.08 1.39
C LEU A 80 -2.91 10.82 0.07
N LEU A 81 -3.66 10.53 -0.97
CA LEU A 81 -3.09 10.30 -2.28
C LEU A 81 -2.34 11.54 -2.79
N VAL A 82 -2.93 12.70 -2.58
CA VAL A 82 -2.29 13.94 -2.99
C VAL A 82 -0.96 14.13 -2.26
N GLN A 83 -0.96 13.86 -0.97
CA GLN A 83 0.25 14.01 -0.18
C GLN A 83 1.35 13.05 -0.60
N LEU A 84 0.98 11.86 -1.01
CA LEU A 84 1.96 10.85 -1.39
C LEU A 84 2.40 10.96 -2.85
N THR A 85 1.67 11.73 -3.64
CA THR A 85 2.02 11.89 -5.04
C THR A 85 3.33 12.64 -5.19
N PRO A 86 4.28 12.11 -5.97
CA PRO A 86 5.56 12.80 -6.15
C PRO A 86 5.37 14.13 -6.87
N LYS A 87 6.18 15.10 -6.48
CA LYS A 87 6.11 16.44 -7.07
C LYS A 87 7.22 16.63 -8.09
N LYS A 88 7.22 15.81 -9.08
CA LYS A 88 8.26 15.85 -10.08
C LYS A 88 8.29 17.14 -10.86
N LYS A 89 7.14 17.73 -11.06
CA LYS A 89 7.06 18.94 -11.85
C LYS A 89 7.88 20.05 -11.25
N GLU A 90 7.77 20.22 -9.95
CA GLU A 90 8.53 21.25 -9.29
C GLU A 90 10.02 21.02 -9.43
N PHE A 91 10.39 19.78 -9.34
CA PHE A 91 11.78 19.42 -9.47
C PHE A 91 12.34 19.84 -10.82
N ARG A 92 11.63 19.57 -11.88
CA ARG A 92 12.09 19.93 -13.20
C ARG A 92 12.18 21.43 -13.38
N ILE A 93 11.23 22.13 -12.85
CA ILE A 93 11.22 23.58 -12.99
C ILE A 93 12.42 24.18 -12.30
N SER A 94 12.75 23.69 -11.14
CA SER A 94 13.88 24.25 -10.43
C SER A 94 15.17 24.07 -11.18
N ARG A 95 15.29 23.01 -11.94
CA ARG A 95 16.50 22.82 -12.72
C ARG A 95 16.70 23.90 -13.76
N LYS A 96 15.63 24.37 -14.26
CA LYS A 96 15.74 25.36 -15.30
C LYS A 96 16.34 26.64 -14.77
N GLY A 97 16.04 26.91 -13.58
CA GLY A 97 16.54 28.11 -12.94
C GLY A 97 17.99 28.28 -13.14
#